data_35aa1446b58dc201b56978a7c1cec537
#
_entry.id   35aa1446b58dc201b56978a7c1cec537
#
_cell.length_a   1.000
_cell.length_b   1.000
_cell.length_c   1.000
_cell.angle_alpha   90.00
_cell.angle_beta   90.00
_cell.angle_gamma   90.00
#
_symmetry.space_group_name_H-M   'P 1'
#
loop_
_entity.id
_entity.type
_entity.pdbx_description
1 polymer ?
#
loop_
_entity_poly.entity_id
_entity_poly.type
_entity_poly.pdbx_seq_one_letter_code
_entity_poly.pdbx_strand_id
1 'polypeptide(L)'
;RYPFPADPPYVPKENPCGAYLYDFDYQQDEVAPRAYLNFEGVASCFYVWLNGKFVGYSQVAHSTSEFDVTALLQNGSNHLAVLVLKWCDGSYMEDQDMFRMNGIFRDVYLLCRPEQYIQDYFTTTGILPDRADIRVRLRYRDLAVATRITIYDAAGTLIGTAAPAANPDDEAFPYCAVIPVPAPILWNAEQPYLYTLVLETACETITDRVGIREVHVADNQIFVNGHSIKIHGVNRHESDPVTGYAIGLEQTKTDLAMIKRHNFNAIRTSHYPDVPYFYQLCDEYGFFVIDEADNESHGASELYCDGNVDWNNHVEHWNEPISDNPEFTEATVDRTRRCVERDKNRPCVIIWSMGNESAYGCTFEEALAWTKQFDPTRLTHYESAQYHSCLLYTSDAA
;
A
#
# COMPACT_ATOMS: atom_id res chain seq x y z
N ARG A 1 18.08 15.89 -2.36
CA ARG A 1 18.43 17.04 -1.49
C ARG A 1 17.20 17.85 -1.20
N TYR A 2 17.02 18.24 0.06
CA TYR A 2 15.95 19.16 0.41
C TYR A 2 16.20 20.52 -0.26
N PRO A 3 15.20 21.09 -0.97
CA PRO A 3 15.38 22.37 -1.66
C PRO A 3 15.29 23.57 -0.70
N PHE A 4 15.43 23.35 0.61
CA PHE A 4 15.42 24.34 1.68
C PHE A 4 16.41 23.94 2.77
N PRO A 5 16.85 24.86 3.64
CA PRO A 5 17.67 24.53 4.81
C PRO A 5 16.91 23.53 5.69
N ALA A 6 17.48 22.36 5.86
CA ALA A 6 16.85 21.30 6.59
C ALA A 6 17.07 21.44 8.10
N ASP A 7 16.00 21.32 8.87
CA ASP A 7 15.96 21.35 10.32
C ASP A 7 14.72 20.56 10.77
N PRO A 8 14.74 19.21 10.63
CA PRO A 8 13.56 18.39 10.94
C PRO A 8 13.08 18.60 12.39
N PRO A 9 11.78 18.75 12.65
CA PRO A 9 10.65 18.64 11.70
C PRO A 9 10.22 19.96 11.05
N TYR A 10 10.99 21.04 11.17
CA TYR A 10 10.60 22.37 10.73
C TYR A 10 10.72 22.54 9.22
N VAL A 11 9.73 23.22 8.62
CA VAL A 11 9.69 23.55 7.20
C VAL A 11 9.76 25.06 6.98
N PRO A 12 10.07 25.54 5.76
CA PRO A 12 10.15 26.97 5.48
C PRO A 12 8.86 27.72 5.83
N LYS A 13 9.01 28.94 6.37
CA LYS A 13 7.86 29.83 6.63
C LYS A 13 7.13 30.20 5.34
N GLU A 14 7.87 30.41 4.26
CA GLU A 14 7.32 30.58 2.92
C GLU A 14 7.01 29.19 2.37
N ASN A 15 5.75 28.79 2.51
CA ASN A 15 5.26 27.49 2.09
C ASN A 15 4.18 27.68 1.01
N PRO A 16 4.51 27.54 -0.27
CA PRO A 16 3.52 27.65 -1.33
C PRO A 16 2.37 26.67 -1.11
N CYS A 17 1.15 27.11 -1.44
CA CYS A 17 -0.04 26.28 -1.31
C CYS A 17 -0.96 26.41 -2.51
N GLY A 18 -1.73 25.35 -2.77
CA GLY A 18 -2.80 25.32 -3.75
C GLY A 18 -4.15 25.17 -3.07
N ALA A 19 -5.11 26.02 -3.45
CA ALA A 19 -6.49 25.88 -3.00
C ALA A 19 -7.34 25.28 -4.13
N TYR A 20 -8.00 24.16 -3.85
CA TYR A 20 -8.91 23.47 -4.75
C TYR A 20 -10.33 23.66 -4.25
N LEU A 21 -11.21 24.14 -5.12
CA LEU A 21 -12.64 24.31 -4.83
C LEU A 21 -13.43 23.49 -5.84
N TYR A 22 -14.37 22.69 -5.37
CA TYR A 22 -15.18 21.84 -6.22
C TYR A 22 -16.62 21.76 -5.71
N ASP A 23 -17.56 22.08 -6.59
CA ASP A 23 -18.98 22.01 -6.32
C ASP A 23 -19.53 20.74 -6.97
N PHE A 24 -20.32 19.96 -6.22
CA PHE A 24 -20.93 18.73 -6.73
C PHE A 24 -22.31 18.50 -6.10
N ASP A 25 -23.15 17.83 -6.86
CA ASP A 25 -24.44 17.38 -6.38
C ASP A 25 -24.35 15.98 -5.78
N TYR A 26 -24.98 15.79 -4.63
CA TYR A 26 -25.06 14.51 -3.95
C TYR A 26 -26.51 14.19 -3.62
N GLN A 27 -26.86 12.92 -3.72
CA GLN A 27 -28.12 12.38 -3.26
C GLN A 27 -27.83 11.15 -2.40
N GLN A 28 -28.23 11.19 -1.15
CA GLN A 28 -28.03 10.06 -0.24
C GLN A 28 -28.78 8.83 -0.75
N ASP A 29 -28.07 7.70 -0.81
CA ASP A 29 -28.64 6.40 -1.07
C ASP A 29 -29.12 5.78 0.25
N GLU A 30 -30.38 5.35 0.32
CA GLU A 30 -30.97 4.71 1.51
C GLU A 30 -30.30 3.36 1.83
N VAL A 31 -29.77 2.66 0.81
CA VAL A 31 -29.08 1.36 0.99
C VAL A 31 -27.62 1.58 1.39
N ALA A 32 -27.00 2.66 0.91
CA ALA A 32 -25.61 3.01 1.16
C ALA A 32 -25.48 4.43 1.76
N PRO A 33 -25.99 4.67 2.98
CA PRO A 33 -26.10 6.00 3.55
C PRO A 33 -24.77 6.57 4.08
N ARG A 34 -23.74 5.76 4.25
CA ARG A 34 -22.42 6.17 4.69
C ARG A 34 -21.61 6.66 3.52
N ALA A 35 -20.84 7.74 3.70
CA ALA A 35 -20.02 8.30 2.63
C ALA A 35 -18.62 8.63 3.14
N TYR A 36 -17.63 8.13 2.41
CA TYR A 36 -16.21 8.33 2.68
C TYR A 36 -15.58 9.06 1.51
N LEU A 37 -14.95 10.20 1.80
CA LEU A 37 -14.20 10.97 0.82
C LEU A 37 -12.77 10.44 0.78
N ASN A 38 -12.37 9.90 -0.37
CA ASN A 38 -11.08 9.28 -0.59
C ASN A 38 -10.21 10.14 -1.50
N PHE A 39 -8.94 10.26 -1.14
CA PHE A 39 -7.87 10.84 -1.96
C PHE A 39 -6.79 9.78 -2.15
N GLU A 40 -6.54 9.35 -3.38
CA GLU A 40 -5.56 8.31 -3.67
C GLU A 40 -4.10 8.81 -3.68
N GLY A 41 -3.90 10.11 -3.82
CA GLY A 41 -2.58 10.72 -3.75
C GLY A 41 -2.61 12.24 -3.75
N VAL A 42 -2.00 12.83 -2.72
CA VAL A 42 -1.88 14.29 -2.56
C VAL A 42 -0.52 14.64 -1.95
N ALA A 43 0.30 15.41 -2.67
CA ALA A 43 1.63 15.82 -2.20
C ALA A 43 1.65 17.32 -1.82
N SER A 44 2.20 17.69 -0.65
CA SER A 44 2.80 16.83 0.39
C SER A 44 1.84 16.55 1.55
N CYS A 45 1.05 17.56 1.96
CA CYS A 45 0.00 17.42 2.96
C CYS A 45 -1.19 18.33 2.63
N PHE A 46 -2.34 18.03 3.19
CA PHE A 46 -3.55 18.77 2.87
C PHE A 46 -4.56 18.82 3.99
N TYR A 47 -5.37 19.87 3.93
CA TYR A 47 -6.53 20.10 4.80
C TYR A 47 -7.80 20.05 3.96
N VAL A 48 -8.88 19.47 4.51
CA VAL A 48 -10.15 19.28 3.82
C VAL A 48 -11.28 19.97 4.58
N TRP A 49 -12.14 20.68 3.85
CA TRP A 49 -13.41 21.23 4.34
C TRP A 49 -14.54 20.80 3.40
N LEU A 50 -15.69 20.45 3.98
CA LEU A 50 -16.91 20.18 3.26
C LEU A 50 -18.05 21.05 3.82
N ASN A 51 -18.71 21.80 2.93
CA ASN A 51 -19.79 22.72 3.29
C ASN A 51 -19.38 23.72 4.40
N GLY A 52 -18.14 24.22 4.32
CA GLY A 52 -17.55 25.16 5.27
C GLY A 52 -17.14 24.58 6.62
N LYS A 53 -17.26 23.24 6.82
CA LYS A 53 -16.83 22.57 8.05
C LYS A 53 -15.51 21.82 7.81
N PHE A 54 -14.60 21.92 8.77
CA PHE A 54 -13.35 21.19 8.74
C PHE A 54 -13.62 19.68 8.84
N VAL A 55 -13.05 18.90 7.91
CA VAL A 55 -13.15 17.44 7.82
C VAL A 55 -11.93 16.79 8.44
N GLY A 56 -10.73 17.19 8.03
CA GLY A 56 -9.51 16.58 8.50
C GLY A 56 -8.24 17.07 7.80
N TYR A 57 -7.14 16.48 8.21
CA TYR A 57 -5.78 16.67 7.69
C TYR A 57 -5.18 15.31 7.34
N SER A 58 -4.38 15.25 6.30
CA SER A 58 -3.55 14.08 5.99
C SER A 58 -2.24 14.45 5.32
N GLN A 59 -1.29 13.54 5.42
CA GLN A 59 -0.01 13.52 4.70
C GLN A 59 0.29 12.09 4.23
N VAL A 60 1.47 11.84 3.70
CA VAL A 60 1.91 10.62 2.98
C VAL A 60 1.36 10.64 1.55
N ALA A 61 2.20 11.19 0.65
CA ALA A 61 1.77 11.60 -0.68
C ALA A 61 1.19 10.47 -1.55
N HIS A 62 1.75 9.26 -1.48
CA HIS A 62 1.38 8.14 -2.34
C HIS A 62 0.49 7.11 -1.66
N SER A 63 -0.18 7.50 -0.57
CA SER A 63 -1.10 6.63 0.16
C SER A 63 -2.51 7.19 0.16
N THR A 64 -3.50 6.30 0.16
CA THR A 64 -4.91 6.67 0.25
C THR A 64 -5.21 7.37 1.58
N SER A 65 -5.91 8.49 1.51
CA SER A 65 -6.45 9.19 2.67
C SER A 65 -7.96 9.17 2.61
N GLU A 66 -8.61 8.61 3.63
CA GLU A 66 -10.05 8.45 3.71
C GLU A 66 -10.63 9.26 4.88
N PHE A 67 -11.74 9.96 4.63
CA PHE A 67 -12.45 10.77 5.61
C PHE A 67 -13.93 10.40 5.64
N ASP A 68 -14.48 10.06 6.80
CA ASP A 68 -15.94 9.91 6.97
C ASP A 68 -16.60 11.29 6.89
N VAL A 69 -17.34 11.53 5.82
CA VAL A 69 -18.05 12.78 5.55
C VAL A 69 -19.59 12.62 5.66
N THR A 70 -20.04 11.48 6.11
CA THR A 70 -21.48 11.14 6.19
C THR A 70 -22.32 12.23 6.82
N ALA A 71 -21.88 12.78 7.96
CA ALA A 71 -22.62 13.81 8.70
C ALA A 71 -22.50 15.23 8.10
N LEU A 72 -21.64 15.42 7.12
CA LEU A 72 -21.35 16.74 6.52
C LEU A 72 -21.96 16.90 5.14
N LEU A 73 -22.24 15.80 4.45
CA LEU A 73 -22.94 15.79 3.17
C LEU A 73 -24.40 16.16 3.31
N GLN A 74 -24.91 16.85 2.32
CA GLN A 74 -26.33 17.20 2.22
C GLN A 74 -26.86 16.82 0.83
N ASN A 75 -28.15 16.50 0.75
CA ASN A 75 -28.81 16.29 -0.53
C ASN A 75 -28.81 17.59 -1.35
N GLY A 76 -28.47 17.50 -2.62
CA GLY A 76 -28.26 18.63 -3.51
C GLY A 76 -26.81 19.10 -3.54
N SER A 77 -26.59 20.39 -3.65
CA SER A 77 -25.26 20.97 -3.87
C SER A 77 -24.40 20.92 -2.62
N ASN A 78 -23.15 20.49 -2.79
CA ASN A 78 -22.10 20.45 -1.77
C ASN A 78 -20.85 21.19 -2.27
N HIS A 79 -20.12 21.79 -1.34
CA HIS A 79 -18.92 22.57 -1.60
C HIS A 79 -17.72 21.95 -0.91
N LEU A 80 -16.81 21.38 -1.69
CA LEU A 80 -15.53 20.82 -1.23
C LEU A 80 -14.44 21.87 -1.37
N ALA A 81 -13.66 22.08 -0.31
CA ALA A 81 -12.44 22.88 -0.36
C ALA A 81 -11.26 22.06 0.18
N VAL A 82 -10.16 22.06 -0.57
CA VAL A 82 -8.92 21.37 -0.18
C VAL A 82 -7.78 22.36 -0.27
N LEU A 83 -7.02 22.51 0.82
CA LEU A 83 -5.80 23.29 0.85
C LEU A 83 -4.60 22.36 0.90
N VAL A 84 -3.80 22.36 -0.16
CA VAL A 84 -2.57 21.54 -0.26
C VAL A 84 -1.37 22.43 0.01
N LEU A 85 -0.51 22.03 0.94
CA LEU A 85 0.76 22.68 1.23
C LEU A 85 1.91 21.98 0.51
N LYS A 86 2.89 22.76 0.05
CA LYS A 86 4.06 22.22 -0.63
C LYS A 86 4.97 21.44 0.31
N TRP A 87 5.12 21.91 1.54
CA TRP A 87 6.03 21.34 2.53
C TRP A 87 5.31 21.00 3.82
N CYS A 88 5.66 19.86 4.41
CA CYS A 88 5.30 19.45 5.75
C CYS A 88 6.48 18.69 6.37
N ASP A 89 6.39 18.30 7.63
CA ASP A 89 7.39 17.46 8.28
C ASP A 89 7.61 16.13 7.53
N GLY A 90 6.56 15.55 6.95
CA GLY A 90 6.64 14.38 6.08
C GLY A 90 7.51 14.57 4.84
N SER A 91 7.78 15.80 4.40
CA SER A 91 8.66 16.08 3.25
C SER A 91 10.10 15.63 3.48
N TYR A 92 10.51 15.44 4.74
CA TYR A 92 11.83 14.88 5.08
C TYR A 92 11.91 13.36 4.83
N MET A 93 10.76 12.70 4.73
CA MET A 93 10.63 11.27 4.49
C MET A 93 10.14 10.97 3.05
N GLU A 94 10.01 12.01 2.22
CA GLU A 94 9.59 11.92 0.81
C GLU A 94 10.63 12.62 -0.07
N ASP A 95 11.89 12.21 0.06
CA ASP A 95 13.03 12.83 -0.64
C ASP A 95 13.50 12.02 -1.85
N GLN A 96 12.57 11.32 -2.49
CA GLN A 96 12.83 10.51 -3.67
C GLN A 96 13.41 11.35 -4.81
N ASP A 97 14.27 10.70 -5.60
CA ASP A 97 14.88 11.28 -6.82
C ASP A 97 13.86 11.36 -7.97
N MET A 98 12.86 12.22 -7.80
CA MET A 98 11.79 12.43 -8.77
C MET A 98 11.39 13.91 -8.88
N PHE A 99 10.44 14.23 -9.77
CA PHE A 99 9.87 15.57 -9.86
C PHE A 99 9.16 15.97 -8.56
N ARG A 100 9.50 17.13 -8.01
CA ARG A 100 8.86 17.68 -6.81
C ARG A 100 7.68 18.57 -7.19
N MET A 101 6.73 18.00 -7.88
CA MET A 101 5.44 18.61 -8.15
C MET A 101 4.56 18.40 -6.91
N ASN A 102 3.58 19.27 -6.72
CA ASN A 102 2.67 19.20 -5.59
C ASN A 102 1.24 19.34 -6.08
N GLY A 103 0.31 18.91 -5.27
CA GLY A 103 -1.12 18.96 -5.58
C GLY A 103 -1.80 17.60 -5.48
N ILE A 104 -3.02 17.56 -5.95
CA ILE A 104 -3.81 16.33 -6.05
C ILE A 104 -3.43 15.68 -7.39
N PHE A 105 -2.77 14.52 -7.35
CA PHE A 105 -2.23 13.89 -8.56
C PHE A 105 -2.82 12.51 -8.88
N ARG A 106 -3.65 11.97 -7.97
CA ARG A 106 -4.44 10.75 -8.19
C ARG A 106 -5.91 11.03 -7.94
N ASP A 107 -6.76 10.03 -8.13
CA ASP A 107 -8.22 10.16 -8.07
C ASP A 107 -8.73 10.62 -6.70
N VAL A 108 -9.85 11.39 -6.76
CA VAL A 108 -10.65 11.79 -5.59
C VAL A 108 -12.10 11.33 -5.84
N TYR A 109 -12.66 10.60 -4.90
CA TYR A 109 -14.02 10.06 -5.04
C TYR A 109 -14.75 9.90 -3.70
N LEU A 110 -16.08 9.79 -3.79
CA LEU A 110 -16.92 9.37 -2.67
C LEU A 110 -17.18 7.87 -2.75
N LEU A 111 -16.83 7.14 -1.69
CA LEU A 111 -17.19 5.74 -1.50
C LEU A 111 -18.43 5.68 -0.60
N CYS A 112 -19.57 5.30 -1.19
CA CYS A 112 -20.80 5.11 -0.43
C CYS A 112 -20.93 3.65 0.03
N ARG A 113 -21.28 3.46 1.32
CA ARG A 113 -21.34 2.14 1.97
C ARG A 113 -22.65 1.97 2.74
N PRO A 114 -23.12 0.73 2.92
CA PRO A 114 -24.24 0.44 3.82
C PRO A 114 -23.97 0.91 5.25
N GLU A 115 -24.99 0.92 6.11
CA GLU A 115 -24.82 1.24 7.55
C GLU A 115 -23.92 0.22 8.24
N GLN A 116 -24.12 -1.06 7.94
CA GLN A 116 -23.28 -2.18 8.38
C GLN A 116 -22.65 -2.84 7.17
N TYR A 117 -21.32 -2.94 7.15
CA TYR A 117 -20.56 -3.44 6.00
C TYR A 117 -19.28 -4.15 6.43
N ILE A 118 -18.67 -4.84 5.48
CA ILE A 118 -17.33 -5.44 5.64
C ILE A 118 -16.30 -4.31 5.61
N GLN A 119 -15.82 -3.89 6.77
CA GLN A 119 -14.88 -2.78 6.87
C GLN A 119 -13.55 -3.11 6.20
N ASP A 120 -13.07 -4.33 6.41
CA ASP A 120 -11.80 -4.79 5.85
C ASP A 120 -11.79 -6.31 5.70
N TYR A 121 -10.96 -6.82 4.79
CA TYR A 121 -10.71 -8.24 4.65
C TYR A 121 -9.24 -8.48 4.27
N PHE A 122 -8.73 -9.63 4.68
CA PHE A 122 -7.40 -10.09 4.31
C PHE A 122 -7.44 -11.53 3.84
N THR A 123 -7.00 -11.75 2.59
CA THR A 123 -6.98 -13.06 1.95
C THR A 123 -5.56 -13.63 1.97
N THR A 124 -5.41 -14.82 2.52
CA THR A 124 -4.15 -15.56 2.50
C THR A 124 -4.38 -16.95 1.93
N THR A 125 -3.32 -17.58 1.42
CA THR A 125 -3.40 -18.91 0.81
C THR A 125 -2.38 -19.86 1.45
N GLY A 126 -2.74 -21.13 1.56
CA GLY A 126 -1.85 -22.18 2.02
C GLY A 126 -1.93 -23.37 1.09
N ILE A 127 -0.78 -23.91 0.67
CA ILE A 127 -0.69 -25.05 -0.24
C ILE A 127 -0.51 -26.32 0.59
N LEU A 128 -1.39 -27.28 0.38
CA LEU A 128 -1.37 -28.59 1.02
C LEU A 128 -1.10 -29.67 -0.05
N PRO A 129 -0.72 -30.90 0.34
CA PRO A 129 -0.36 -31.95 -0.62
C PRO A 129 -1.45 -32.30 -1.64
N ASP A 130 -2.73 -32.15 -1.29
CA ASP A 130 -3.90 -32.55 -2.08
C ASP A 130 -4.82 -31.39 -2.48
N ARG A 131 -4.61 -30.20 -1.92
CA ARG A 131 -5.45 -29.01 -2.16
C ARG A 131 -4.70 -27.74 -1.78
N ALA A 132 -5.33 -26.59 -2.02
CA ALA A 132 -4.98 -25.36 -1.34
C ALA A 132 -6.17 -24.84 -0.53
N ASP A 133 -5.88 -24.10 0.52
CA ASP A 133 -6.89 -23.42 1.32
C ASP A 133 -6.78 -21.89 1.05
N ILE A 134 -7.90 -21.28 0.67
CA ILE A 134 -8.04 -19.82 0.65
C ILE A 134 -8.67 -19.42 1.97
N ARG A 135 -7.94 -18.66 2.77
CA ARG A 135 -8.38 -18.12 4.05
C ARG A 135 -8.75 -16.66 3.87
N VAL A 136 -9.98 -16.30 4.21
CA VAL A 136 -10.48 -14.93 4.17
C VAL A 136 -10.80 -14.49 5.60
N ARG A 137 -9.99 -13.58 6.12
CA ARG A 137 -10.18 -12.95 7.42
C ARG A 137 -10.96 -11.65 7.22
N LEU A 138 -11.88 -11.32 8.13
CA LEU A 138 -12.83 -10.22 7.97
C LEU A 138 -12.94 -9.39 9.24
N ARG A 139 -13.09 -8.09 9.06
CA ARG A 139 -13.52 -7.14 10.07
C ARG A 139 -14.75 -6.40 9.55
N TYR A 140 -15.79 -6.35 10.37
CA TYR A 140 -16.98 -5.55 10.09
C TYR A 140 -16.89 -4.20 10.78
N ARG A 141 -17.63 -3.21 10.31
CA ARG A 141 -17.64 -1.90 10.95
C ARG A 141 -18.13 -2.06 12.39
N ASP A 142 -19.26 -2.18 12.80
CA ASP A 142 -19.69 -2.25 14.21
C ASP A 142 -20.15 -3.66 14.59
N LEU A 143 -21.09 -4.20 13.81
CA LEU A 143 -21.68 -5.52 14.04
C LEU A 143 -21.44 -6.43 12.85
N ALA A 144 -21.21 -7.70 13.13
CA ALA A 144 -21.13 -8.71 12.09
C ALA A 144 -22.46 -8.82 11.32
N VAL A 145 -22.34 -8.87 10.00
CA VAL A 145 -23.47 -9.10 9.10
C VAL A 145 -23.37 -10.47 8.46
N ALA A 146 -24.53 -11.06 8.16
CA ALA A 146 -24.56 -12.34 7.44
C ALA A 146 -23.82 -12.18 6.10
N THR A 147 -22.72 -12.90 5.97
CA THR A 147 -21.83 -12.82 4.81
C THR A 147 -21.69 -14.19 4.18
N ARG A 148 -21.78 -14.23 2.85
CA ARG A 148 -21.42 -15.39 2.03
C ARG A 148 -20.14 -15.08 1.28
N ILE A 149 -19.17 -15.96 1.37
CA ILE A 149 -17.89 -15.89 0.67
C ILE A 149 -17.88 -16.98 -0.38
N THR A 150 -17.66 -16.62 -1.65
CA THR A 150 -17.69 -17.55 -2.77
C THR A 150 -16.42 -17.41 -3.59
N ILE A 151 -15.84 -18.53 -4.01
CA ILE A 151 -14.70 -18.61 -4.92
C ILE A 151 -15.15 -19.23 -6.24
N TYR A 152 -14.81 -18.57 -7.34
CA TYR A 152 -14.97 -19.05 -8.70
C TYR A 152 -13.60 -19.22 -9.37
N ASP A 153 -13.49 -20.18 -10.28
CA ASP A 153 -12.34 -20.27 -11.18
C ASP A 153 -12.37 -19.19 -12.28
N ALA A 154 -11.32 -19.14 -13.11
CA ALA A 154 -11.23 -18.16 -14.20
C ALA A 154 -12.31 -18.33 -15.28
N ALA A 155 -12.95 -19.48 -15.36
CA ALA A 155 -14.07 -19.76 -16.27
C ALA A 155 -15.44 -19.41 -15.65
N GLY A 156 -15.47 -18.96 -14.38
CA GLY A 156 -16.70 -18.68 -13.65
C GLY A 156 -17.36 -19.90 -13.02
N THR A 157 -16.64 -21.04 -12.94
CA THR A 157 -17.15 -22.25 -12.27
C THR A 157 -17.03 -22.09 -10.76
N LEU A 158 -18.08 -22.41 -10.03
CA LEU A 158 -18.08 -22.41 -8.58
C LEU A 158 -17.08 -23.44 -8.03
N ILE A 159 -16.12 -22.96 -7.23
CA ILE A 159 -15.15 -23.81 -6.53
C ILE A 159 -15.63 -24.14 -5.11
N GLY A 160 -16.10 -23.14 -4.38
CA GLY A 160 -16.58 -23.35 -3.02
C GLY A 160 -17.23 -22.11 -2.43
N THR A 161 -17.95 -22.33 -1.34
CA THR A 161 -18.65 -21.28 -0.60
C THR A 161 -18.49 -21.51 0.90
N ALA A 162 -18.31 -20.46 1.67
CA ALA A 162 -18.26 -20.50 3.13
C ALA A 162 -18.95 -19.28 3.76
N ALA A 163 -19.36 -19.39 5.00
CA ALA A 163 -19.69 -18.27 5.86
C ALA A 163 -18.57 -18.07 6.89
N PRO A 164 -18.22 -16.83 7.24
CA PRO A 164 -17.19 -16.59 8.24
C PRO A 164 -17.68 -16.98 9.64
N ALA A 165 -16.79 -17.57 10.43
CA ALA A 165 -16.96 -17.88 11.84
C ALA A 165 -16.12 -16.92 12.69
N ALA A 166 -16.47 -16.80 13.98
CA ALA A 166 -15.68 -16.03 14.93
C ALA A 166 -14.24 -16.57 15.03
N ASN A 167 -13.27 -15.65 15.06
CA ASN A 167 -11.85 -15.90 15.18
C ASN A 167 -11.28 -15.05 16.34
N PRO A 168 -11.52 -15.45 17.58
CA PRO A 168 -11.26 -14.61 18.76
C PRO A 168 -9.77 -14.37 19.03
N ASP A 169 -8.89 -15.16 18.43
CA ASP A 169 -7.44 -15.02 18.58
C ASP A 169 -6.82 -13.98 17.63
N ASP A 170 -7.60 -13.41 16.71
CA ASP A 170 -7.18 -12.38 15.76
C ASP A 170 -7.99 -11.10 15.99
N GLU A 171 -7.43 -10.19 16.80
CA GLU A 171 -8.10 -8.92 17.10
C GLU A 171 -8.26 -8.02 15.87
N ALA A 172 -7.35 -8.10 14.90
CA ALA A 172 -7.43 -7.29 13.68
C ALA A 172 -8.55 -7.77 12.75
N PHE A 173 -8.76 -9.09 12.70
CA PHE A 173 -9.78 -9.73 11.87
C PHE A 173 -10.56 -10.79 12.67
N PRO A 174 -11.53 -10.36 13.46
CA PRO A 174 -12.23 -11.25 14.41
C PRO A 174 -13.18 -12.26 13.76
N TYR A 175 -13.21 -12.36 12.44
CA TYR A 175 -13.96 -13.36 11.69
C TYR A 175 -13.09 -13.97 10.59
N CYS A 176 -13.28 -15.28 10.35
CA CYS A 176 -12.51 -16.01 9.36
C CYS A 176 -13.35 -17.08 8.65
N ALA A 177 -13.12 -17.26 7.36
CA ALA A 177 -13.60 -18.41 6.60
C ALA A 177 -12.43 -19.07 5.86
N VAL A 178 -12.52 -20.39 5.68
CA VAL A 178 -11.55 -21.16 4.90
C VAL A 178 -12.30 -21.89 3.80
N ILE A 179 -11.85 -21.73 2.56
CA ILE A 179 -12.43 -22.39 1.38
C ILE A 179 -11.37 -23.28 0.75
N PRO A 180 -11.54 -24.60 0.79
CA PRO A 180 -10.64 -25.54 0.13
C PRO A 180 -10.80 -25.48 -1.39
N VAL A 181 -9.68 -25.46 -2.09
CA VAL A 181 -9.60 -25.51 -3.56
C VAL A 181 -8.92 -26.82 -3.94
N PRO A 182 -9.68 -27.83 -4.42
CA PRO A 182 -9.09 -29.09 -4.88
C PRO A 182 -8.34 -28.89 -6.20
N ALA A 183 -7.18 -29.53 -6.34
CA ALA A 183 -6.32 -29.45 -7.53
C ALA A 183 -6.08 -27.99 -7.98
N PRO A 184 -5.50 -27.12 -7.11
CA PRO A 184 -5.37 -25.70 -7.39
C PRO A 184 -4.45 -25.42 -8.56
N ILE A 185 -4.79 -24.40 -9.35
CA ILE A 185 -3.85 -23.78 -10.30
C ILE A 185 -3.17 -22.64 -9.56
N LEU A 186 -1.84 -22.73 -9.43
CA LEU A 186 -1.06 -21.79 -8.66
C LEU A 186 -0.69 -20.54 -9.48
N TRP A 187 -0.74 -19.39 -8.84
CA TRP A 187 -0.31 -18.13 -9.43
C TRP A 187 1.22 -18.02 -9.41
N ASN A 188 1.80 -17.61 -10.52
CA ASN A 188 3.19 -17.19 -10.62
C ASN A 188 3.36 -16.22 -11.80
N ALA A 189 4.56 -15.64 -11.96
CA ALA A 189 4.81 -14.64 -13.00
C ALA A 189 4.69 -15.17 -14.45
N GLU A 190 4.86 -16.48 -14.68
CA GLU A 190 4.71 -17.11 -16.00
C GLU A 190 3.27 -17.59 -16.25
N GLN A 191 2.57 -17.97 -15.21
CA GLN A 191 1.19 -18.42 -15.24
C GLN A 191 0.37 -17.69 -14.17
N PRO A 192 -0.06 -16.45 -14.44
CA PRO A 192 -0.74 -15.60 -13.46
C PRO A 192 -2.23 -15.98 -13.32
N TYR A 193 -2.50 -17.20 -12.85
CA TYR A 193 -3.86 -17.68 -12.70
C TYR A 193 -4.55 -17.06 -11.50
N LEU A 194 -5.73 -16.48 -11.74
CA LEU A 194 -6.50 -15.77 -10.72
C LEU A 194 -7.90 -16.37 -10.57
N TYR A 195 -8.25 -16.71 -9.34
CA TYR A 195 -9.62 -17.00 -8.92
C TYR A 195 -10.38 -15.70 -8.67
N THR A 196 -11.70 -15.76 -8.70
CA THR A 196 -12.57 -14.65 -8.32
C THR A 196 -13.12 -14.90 -6.93
N LEU A 197 -12.87 -13.99 -6.01
CA LEU A 197 -13.46 -13.92 -4.69
C LEU A 197 -14.67 -13.00 -4.73
N VAL A 198 -15.79 -13.46 -4.19
CA VAL A 198 -17.01 -12.65 -4.02
C VAL A 198 -17.44 -12.71 -2.56
N LEU A 199 -17.53 -11.54 -1.93
CA LEU A 199 -18.06 -11.35 -0.58
C LEU A 199 -19.43 -10.69 -0.70
N GLU A 200 -20.48 -11.38 -0.26
CA GLU A 200 -21.86 -10.90 -0.38
C GLU A 200 -22.51 -10.76 0.98
N THR A 201 -23.08 -9.60 1.21
CA THR A 201 -24.02 -9.33 2.32
C THR A 201 -25.40 -9.01 1.77
N ALA A 202 -26.36 -8.68 2.62
CA ALA A 202 -27.69 -8.24 2.16
C ALA A 202 -27.65 -6.91 1.38
N CYS A 203 -26.62 -6.08 1.62
CA CYS A 203 -26.59 -4.68 1.12
C CYS A 203 -25.36 -4.37 0.24
N GLU A 204 -24.36 -5.26 0.19
CA GLU A 204 -23.18 -5.01 -0.64
C GLU A 204 -22.60 -6.29 -1.23
N THR A 205 -21.89 -6.14 -2.34
CA THR A 205 -21.09 -7.19 -2.96
C THR A 205 -19.70 -6.64 -3.23
N ILE A 206 -18.68 -7.31 -2.70
CA ILE A 206 -17.27 -7.01 -2.97
C ILE A 206 -16.72 -8.12 -3.85
N THR A 207 -16.09 -7.75 -4.96
CA THR A 207 -15.43 -8.70 -5.87
C THR A 207 -13.95 -8.40 -5.95
N ASP A 208 -13.12 -9.42 -5.77
CA ASP A 208 -11.67 -9.29 -5.88
C ASP A 208 -11.05 -10.52 -6.58
N ARG A 209 -9.76 -10.48 -6.86
CA ARG A 209 -9.01 -11.54 -7.50
C ARG A 209 -8.03 -12.17 -6.50
N VAL A 210 -7.93 -13.48 -6.52
CA VAL A 210 -7.05 -14.26 -5.63
C VAL A 210 -6.12 -15.14 -6.45
N GLY A 211 -4.81 -14.96 -6.25
CA GLY A 211 -3.79 -15.89 -6.75
C GLY A 211 -3.31 -16.79 -5.63
N ILE A 212 -3.40 -18.09 -5.82
CA ILE A 212 -2.93 -19.07 -4.84
C ILE A 212 -1.41 -19.21 -5.00
N ARG A 213 -0.67 -18.81 -3.98
CA ARG A 213 0.78 -18.92 -3.99
C ARG A 213 1.35 -18.98 -2.57
N GLU A 214 2.58 -19.47 -2.45
CA GLU A 214 3.43 -19.40 -1.25
C GLU A 214 4.78 -18.80 -1.60
N VAL A 215 5.35 -18.05 -0.65
CA VAL A 215 6.68 -17.43 -0.82
C VAL A 215 7.50 -17.72 0.45
N HIS A 216 8.74 -18.17 0.28
CA HIS A 216 9.68 -18.36 1.37
C HIS A 216 11.13 -18.23 0.90
N VAL A 217 12.06 -18.12 1.85
CA VAL A 217 13.49 -18.20 1.60
C VAL A 217 14.02 -19.52 2.13
N ALA A 218 14.80 -20.22 1.33
CA ALA A 218 15.57 -21.40 1.73
C ALA A 218 16.88 -21.40 0.97
N ASP A 219 17.96 -21.89 1.58
CA ASP A 219 19.30 -21.99 0.97
C ASP A 219 19.74 -20.70 0.28
N ASN A 220 19.47 -19.53 0.88
CA ASN A 220 19.76 -18.20 0.33
C ASN A 220 19.09 -17.91 -1.03
N GLN A 221 17.96 -18.55 -1.32
CA GLN A 221 17.18 -18.35 -2.53
C GLN A 221 15.72 -18.08 -2.18
N ILE A 222 15.06 -17.29 -3.04
CA ILE A 222 13.62 -17.06 -2.94
C ILE A 222 12.90 -18.18 -3.68
N PHE A 223 11.91 -18.78 -3.01
CA PHE A 223 11.03 -19.78 -3.58
C PHE A 223 9.61 -19.26 -3.70
N VAL A 224 9.00 -19.51 -4.85
CA VAL A 224 7.55 -19.33 -5.07
C VAL A 224 6.97 -20.69 -5.46
N ASN A 225 5.97 -21.15 -4.71
CA ASN A 225 5.32 -22.44 -4.92
C ASN A 225 6.30 -23.64 -4.93
N GLY A 226 7.31 -23.57 -4.07
CA GLY A 226 8.34 -24.62 -3.97
C GLY A 226 9.41 -24.60 -5.09
N HIS A 227 9.36 -23.62 -6.00
CA HIS A 227 10.34 -23.45 -7.06
C HIS A 227 11.23 -22.23 -6.80
N SER A 228 12.54 -22.42 -6.83
CA SER A 228 13.49 -21.31 -6.76
C SER A 228 13.29 -20.35 -7.94
N ILE A 229 13.17 -19.08 -7.66
CA ILE A 229 13.03 -18.03 -8.65
C ILE A 229 14.28 -17.14 -8.70
N LYS A 230 14.48 -16.51 -9.85
CA LYS A 230 15.43 -15.42 -10.01
C LYS A 230 14.68 -14.16 -10.39
N ILE A 231 14.87 -13.11 -9.61
CA ILE A 231 14.28 -11.81 -9.90
C ILE A 231 15.04 -11.14 -11.04
N HIS A 232 14.36 -10.93 -12.14
CA HIS A 232 14.78 -10.11 -13.27
C HIS A 232 13.83 -8.93 -13.33
N GLY A 233 14.14 -7.86 -12.61
CA GLY A 233 13.22 -6.76 -12.39
C GLY A 233 13.77 -5.40 -12.77
N VAL A 234 12.90 -4.41 -12.65
CA VAL A 234 13.21 -3.00 -12.80
C VAL A 234 12.69 -2.23 -11.60
N ASN A 235 13.36 -1.13 -11.25
CA ASN A 235 12.79 -0.09 -10.43
C ASN A 235 11.90 0.79 -11.32
N ARG A 236 10.66 1.04 -10.90
CA ARG A 236 9.72 1.85 -11.68
C ARG A 236 9.28 3.06 -10.90
N HIS A 237 9.46 4.24 -11.48
CA HIS A 237 8.80 5.46 -11.04
C HIS A 237 7.52 5.72 -11.86
N GLU A 238 6.48 6.27 -11.24
CA GLU A 238 5.36 6.88 -11.96
C GLU A 238 5.86 8.16 -12.62
N SER A 239 6.12 8.12 -13.93
CA SER A 239 6.71 9.23 -14.66
C SER A 239 6.24 9.28 -16.12
N ASP A 240 5.83 10.46 -16.55
CA ASP A 240 5.42 10.75 -17.92
C ASP A 240 6.02 12.10 -18.36
N PRO A 241 6.53 12.22 -19.61
CA PRO A 241 7.19 13.45 -20.07
C PRO A 241 6.24 14.65 -20.20
N VAL A 242 4.92 14.44 -20.18
CA VAL A 242 3.92 15.50 -20.34
C VAL A 242 3.21 15.82 -19.01
N THR A 243 2.81 14.77 -18.29
CA THR A 243 1.99 14.90 -17.07
C THR A 243 2.78 14.78 -15.77
N GLY A 244 4.10 14.61 -15.86
CA GLY A 244 4.96 14.45 -14.69
C GLY A 244 4.74 13.10 -14.00
N TYR A 245 4.39 13.10 -12.72
CA TYR A 245 4.07 11.88 -11.98
C TYR A 245 2.56 11.58 -11.87
N ALA A 246 1.72 12.42 -12.49
CA ALA A 246 0.29 12.14 -12.60
C ALA A 246 0.02 11.28 -13.84
N ILE A 247 0.15 9.96 -13.70
CA ILE A 247 -0.04 9.02 -14.81
C ILE A 247 -1.39 8.30 -14.72
N GLY A 248 -1.94 7.98 -15.89
CA GLY A 248 -3.21 7.29 -16.01
C GLY A 248 -3.06 5.80 -16.32
N LEU A 249 -4.21 5.11 -16.31
CA LEU A 249 -4.30 3.67 -16.55
C LEU A 249 -3.64 3.21 -17.87
N GLU A 250 -3.81 3.96 -18.97
CA GLU A 250 -3.28 3.56 -20.28
C GLU A 250 -1.75 3.69 -20.35
N GLN A 251 -1.17 4.69 -19.65
CA GLN A 251 0.28 4.79 -19.51
C GLN A 251 0.82 3.61 -18.69
N THR A 252 0.18 3.30 -17.56
CA THR A 252 0.57 2.15 -16.73
C THR A 252 0.53 0.84 -17.52
N LYS A 253 -0.52 0.58 -18.30
CA LYS A 253 -0.60 -0.59 -19.18
C LYS A 253 0.52 -0.62 -20.22
N THR A 254 0.87 0.54 -20.77
CA THR A 254 1.96 0.67 -21.76
C THR A 254 3.29 0.30 -21.13
N ASP A 255 3.59 0.82 -19.94
CA ASP A 255 4.81 0.52 -19.20
C ASP A 255 4.91 -0.98 -18.89
N LEU A 256 3.86 -1.57 -18.30
CA LEU A 256 3.82 -2.99 -17.95
C LEU A 256 3.98 -3.90 -19.18
N ALA A 257 3.30 -3.57 -20.27
CA ALA A 257 3.43 -4.33 -21.53
C ALA A 257 4.86 -4.24 -22.08
N MET A 258 5.50 -3.08 -22.00
CA MET A 258 6.88 -2.90 -22.43
C MET A 258 7.85 -3.70 -21.55
N ILE A 259 7.72 -3.60 -20.22
CA ILE A 259 8.53 -4.35 -19.26
C ILE A 259 8.41 -5.86 -19.51
N LYS A 260 7.17 -6.36 -19.67
CA LYS A 260 6.93 -7.79 -19.95
C LYS A 260 7.53 -8.27 -21.26
N ARG A 261 7.42 -7.48 -22.33
CA ARG A 261 8.03 -7.81 -23.65
C ARG A 261 9.55 -7.89 -23.62
N HIS A 262 10.21 -7.25 -22.64
CA HIS A 262 11.65 -7.35 -22.43
C HIS A 262 12.04 -8.48 -21.46
N ASN A 263 11.14 -9.41 -21.18
CA ASN A 263 11.34 -10.58 -20.31
C ASN A 263 11.68 -10.25 -18.86
N PHE A 264 11.24 -9.13 -18.35
CA PHE A 264 11.26 -8.87 -16.91
C PHE A 264 10.11 -9.61 -16.23
N ASN A 265 10.38 -10.14 -15.05
CA ASN A 265 9.38 -10.85 -14.24
C ASN A 265 9.06 -10.15 -12.91
N ALA A 266 9.74 -9.04 -12.62
CA ALA A 266 9.56 -8.34 -11.35
C ALA A 266 9.62 -6.81 -11.52
N ILE A 267 8.95 -6.12 -10.61
CA ILE A 267 8.97 -4.66 -10.51
C ILE A 267 9.11 -4.29 -9.02
N ARG A 268 10.04 -3.38 -8.71
CA ARG A 268 10.05 -2.67 -7.44
C ARG A 268 9.38 -1.32 -7.64
N THR A 269 8.37 -1.02 -6.82
CA THR A 269 7.73 0.29 -6.81
C THR A 269 8.68 1.28 -6.16
N SER A 270 9.40 2.02 -6.96
CA SER A 270 10.45 2.91 -6.47
C SER A 270 10.00 4.35 -6.47
N HIS A 271 10.00 5.01 -5.34
CA HIS A 271 10.27 4.54 -3.98
C HIS A 271 9.07 4.87 -3.10
N TYR A 272 7.89 4.41 -3.50
CA TYR A 272 6.58 4.68 -2.93
C TYR A 272 5.54 3.70 -3.49
N PRO A 273 4.41 3.49 -2.83
CA PRO A 273 3.34 2.65 -3.39
C PRO A 273 2.74 3.28 -4.66
N ASP A 274 2.65 2.49 -5.73
CA ASP A 274 1.99 2.88 -6.97
C ASP A 274 0.46 3.01 -6.77
N VAL A 275 -0.24 3.53 -7.77
CA VAL A 275 -1.70 3.62 -7.77
C VAL A 275 -2.34 2.22 -7.65
N PRO A 276 -3.49 2.05 -6.95
CA PRO A 276 -4.05 0.72 -6.64
C PRO A 276 -4.26 -0.21 -7.84
N TYR A 277 -4.69 0.31 -9.01
CA TYR A 277 -4.90 -0.53 -10.20
C TYR A 277 -3.59 -1.07 -10.81
N PHE A 278 -2.43 -0.49 -10.46
CA PHE A 278 -1.13 -1.02 -10.89
C PHE A 278 -0.92 -2.45 -10.41
N TYR A 279 -1.24 -2.72 -9.15
CA TYR A 279 -1.08 -4.06 -8.58
C TYR A 279 -2.06 -5.06 -9.17
N GLN A 280 -3.30 -4.64 -9.48
CA GLN A 280 -4.26 -5.48 -10.18
C GLN A 280 -3.75 -5.88 -11.56
N LEU A 281 -3.14 -4.95 -12.30
CA LEU A 281 -2.50 -5.24 -13.57
C LEU A 281 -1.27 -6.15 -13.40
N CYS A 282 -0.48 -5.97 -12.34
CA CYS A 282 0.65 -6.86 -12.05
C CYS A 282 0.18 -8.28 -11.70
N ASP A 283 -0.95 -8.43 -11.00
CA ASP A 283 -1.60 -9.72 -10.75
C ASP A 283 -1.97 -10.42 -12.06
N GLU A 284 -2.51 -9.68 -13.02
CA GLU A 284 -2.98 -10.19 -14.32
C GLU A 284 -1.85 -10.45 -15.32
N TYR A 285 -0.85 -9.57 -15.38
CA TYR A 285 0.26 -9.68 -16.33
C TYR A 285 1.36 -10.63 -15.83
N GLY A 286 1.32 -11.00 -14.55
CA GLY A 286 2.29 -11.89 -13.95
C GLY A 286 3.61 -11.20 -13.66
N PHE A 287 3.63 -10.26 -12.73
CA PHE A 287 4.85 -9.69 -12.19
C PHE A 287 4.98 -10.00 -10.70
N PHE A 288 6.17 -10.35 -10.26
CA PHE A 288 6.50 -10.28 -8.85
C PHE A 288 6.72 -8.81 -8.47
N VAL A 289 6.06 -8.35 -7.43
CA VAL A 289 6.18 -6.97 -6.96
C VAL A 289 6.91 -6.92 -5.63
N ILE A 290 7.90 -6.05 -5.56
CA ILE A 290 8.50 -5.56 -4.33
C ILE A 290 7.81 -4.23 -4.06
N ASP A 291 6.86 -4.24 -3.14
CA ASP A 291 6.04 -3.08 -2.82
C ASP A 291 6.69 -2.26 -1.72
N GLU A 292 6.96 -0.99 -2.02
CA GLU A 292 7.79 -0.15 -1.17
C GLU A 292 6.99 0.95 -0.50
N ALA A 293 7.17 1.07 0.82
CA ALA A 293 6.58 2.15 1.60
C ALA A 293 7.14 3.51 1.17
N ASP A 294 6.31 4.55 1.20
CA ASP A 294 6.65 5.94 0.86
C ASP A 294 7.58 6.54 1.91
N ASN A 295 8.84 6.11 1.91
CA ASN A 295 9.82 6.48 2.91
C ASN A 295 11.23 6.55 2.30
N GLU A 296 11.69 7.79 2.07
CA GLU A 296 13.05 8.10 1.67
C GLU A 296 13.51 9.39 2.35
N SER A 297 14.64 9.31 3.07
CA SER A 297 15.23 10.45 3.77
C SER A 297 16.70 10.68 3.41
N HIS A 298 17.03 10.47 2.14
CA HIS A 298 18.39 10.57 1.61
C HIS A 298 19.06 11.91 1.96
N GLY A 299 18.34 13.01 1.83
CA GLY A 299 18.84 14.36 2.12
C GLY A 299 19.27 14.58 3.58
N ALA A 300 18.79 13.75 4.51
CA ALA A 300 19.23 13.81 5.91
C ALA A 300 20.73 13.52 6.06
N SER A 301 21.33 12.74 5.15
CA SER A 301 22.75 12.46 5.13
C SER A 301 23.63 13.71 5.01
N GLU A 302 23.16 14.72 4.29
CA GLU A 302 23.92 15.96 4.07
C GLU A 302 23.91 16.91 5.27
N LEU A 303 22.90 16.78 6.15
CA LEU A 303 22.76 17.61 7.34
C LEU A 303 23.85 17.36 8.38
N TYR A 304 24.25 16.11 8.50
CA TYR A 304 25.14 15.65 9.57
C TYR A 304 26.54 15.34 9.09
N CYS A 305 26.72 15.21 7.78
CA CYS A 305 28.05 15.01 7.21
C CYS A 305 28.88 16.30 7.17
N ASP A 306 28.29 17.47 7.41
CA ASP A 306 28.93 18.81 7.47
C ASP A 306 30.01 19.02 6.37
N GLY A 307 29.65 18.64 5.13
CA GLY A 307 30.56 18.67 3.99
C GLY A 307 31.64 17.59 3.97
N ASN A 308 31.71 16.73 4.99
CA ASN A 308 32.56 15.56 5.00
C ASN A 308 31.84 14.37 4.37
N VAL A 309 32.04 14.19 3.08
CA VAL A 309 31.48 13.09 2.29
C VAL A 309 32.28 11.78 2.39
N ASP A 310 33.13 11.62 3.44
CA ASP A 310 33.78 10.35 3.70
C ASP A 310 32.71 9.29 4.01
N TRP A 311 32.81 8.15 3.35
CA TRP A 311 31.88 7.05 3.48
C TRP A 311 31.63 6.60 4.94
N ASN A 312 32.66 6.58 5.77
CA ASN A 312 32.52 6.20 7.16
C ASN A 312 31.68 7.19 7.95
N ASN A 313 31.88 8.49 7.74
CA ASN A 313 31.11 9.54 8.39
C ASN A 313 29.64 9.51 7.95
N HIS A 314 29.41 9.27 6.66
CA HIS A 314 28.08 9.14 6.11
C HIS A 314 27.32 7.95 6.73
N VAL A 315 27.95 6.80 6.86
CA VAL A 315 27.33 5.59 7.44
C VAL A 315 27.09 5.74 8.95
N GLU A 316 27.98 6.44 9.68
CA GLU A 316 27.90 6.54 11.14
C GLU A 316 26.83 7.53 11.64
N HIS A 317 26.49 8.57 10.84
CA HIS A 317 25.64 9.68 11.33
C HIS A 317 24.37 9.91 10.51
N TRP A 318 24.23 9.25 9.37
CA TRP A 318 23.08 9.43 8.48
C TRP A 318 21.74 9.09 9.13
N ASN A 319 21.72 8.11 10.01
CA ASN A 319 20.50 7.62 10.66
C ASN A 319 19.99 8.53 11.79
N GLU A 320 20.87 9.29 12.44
CA GLU A 320 20.55 10.05 13.67
C GLU A 320 19.35 11.02 13.52
N PRO A 321 19.17 11.75 12.39
CA PRO A 321 18.10 12.73 12.30
C PRO A 321 16.69 12.14 12.25
N ILE A 322 16.51 11.00 11.57
CA ILE A 322 15.19 10.45 11.24
C ILE A 322 15.11 8.96 11.57
N SER A 323 15.94 8.12 10.94
CA SER A 323 15.78 6.66 10.97
C SER A 323 16.06 6.06 12.34
N ASP A 324 16.97 6.65 13.11
CA ASP A 324 17.28 6.24 14.49
C ASP A 324 16.76 7.24 15.54
N ASN A 325 15.88 8.12 15.14
CA ASN A 325 15.22 9.07 16.02
C ASN A 325 13.81 8.55 16.39
N PRO A 326 13.56 8.17 17.67
CA PRO A 326 12.28 7.63 18.10
C PRO A 326 11.08 8.56 17.85
N GLU A 327 11.29 9.88 17.72
CA GLU A 327 10.21 10.82 17.42
C GLU A 327 9.61 10.64 16.03
N PHE A 328 10.33 9.98 15.09
CA PHE A 328 9.84 9.64 13.76
C PHE A 328 9.27 8.22 13.64
N THR A 329 9.24 7.46 14.73
CA THR A 329 8.75 6.05 14.69
C THR A 329 7.31 5.96 14.21
N GLU A 330 6.41 6.79 14.74
CA GLU A 330 5.00 6.78 14.33
C GLU A 330 4.84 7.10 12.82
N ALA A 331 5.58 8.09 12.32
CA ALA A 331 5.54 8.47 10.91
C ALA A 331 6.06 7.37 9.99
N THR A 332 7.14 6.67 10.37
CA THR A 332 7.71 5.54 9.61
C THR A 332 6.76 4.35 9.59
N VAL A 333 6.22 3.99 10.75
CA VAL A 333 5.25 2.88 10.87
C VAL A 333 3.95 3.17 10.14
N ASP A 334 3.43 4.41 10.19
CA ASP A 334 2.20 4.80 9.47
C ASP A 334 2.36 4.63 7.96
N ARG A 335 3.51 5.05 7.39
CA ARG A 335 3.84 4.88 5.95
C ARG A 335 3.86 3.42 5.54
N THR A 336 4.55 2.60 6.31
CA THR A 336 4.62 1.15 6.09
C THR A 336 3.24 0.50 6.23
N ARG A 337 2.48 0.86 7.27
CA ARG A 337 1.15 0.33 7.52
C ARG A 337 0.19 0.64 6.37
N ARG A 338 0.15 1.88 5.89
CA ARG A 338 -0.70 2.28 4.75
C ARG A 338 -0.40 1.48 3.49
N CYS A 339 0.89 1.26 3.17
CA CYS A 339 1.32 0.44 2.06
C CYS A 339 0.81 -1.00 2.22
N VAL A 340 1.16 -1.66 3.32
CA VAL A 340 0.84 -3.07 3.56
C VAL A 340 -0.67 -3.32 3.69
N GLU A 341 -1.40 -2.49 4.44
CA GLU A 341 -2.84 -2.66 4.62
C GLU A 341 -3.61 -2.44 3.32
N ARG A 342 -3.18 -1.51 2.45
CA ARG A 342 -3.81 -1.27 1.16
C ARG A 342 -3.64 -2.45 0.20
N ASP A 343 -2.41 -2.97 0.10
CA ASP A 343 -2.04 -3.91 -0.97
C ASP A 343 -1.95 -5.38 -0.52
N LYS A 344 -2.29 -5.67 0.75
CA LYS A 344 -2.23 -7.02 1.37
C LYS A 344 -2.93 -8.14 0.60
N ASN A 345 -3.93 -7.80 -0.22
CA ASN A 345 -4.69 -8.79 -0.99
C ASN A 345 -4.10 -9.04 -2.40
N ARG A 346 -3.00 -8.41 -2.76
CA ARG A 346 -2.40 -8.55 -4.09
C ARG A 346 -1.44 -9.74 -4.17
N PRO A 347 -1.74 -10.79 -4.95
CA PRO A 347 -0.86 -11.96 -5.07
C PRO A 347 0.50 -11.63 -5.71
N CYS A 348 0.58 -10.59 -6.55
CA CYS A 348 1.84 -10.14 -7.15
C CYS A 348 2.86 -9.64 -6.11
N VAL A 349 2.41 -9.05 -5.01
CA VAL A 349 3.31 -8.58 -3.95
C VAL A 349 3.90 -9.79 -3.23
N ILE A 350 5.20 -10.00 -3.35
CA ILE A 350 5.93 -11.10 -2.71
C ILE A 350 6.91 -10.61 -1.63
N ILE A 351 7.26 -9.32 -1.67
CA ILE A 351 8.18 -8.68 -0.72
C ILE A 351 7.61 -7.32 -0.34
N TRP A 352 7.57 -7.04 0.96
CA TRP A 352 7.35 -5.71 1.51
C TRP A 352 8.69 -5.01 1.72
N SER A 353 8.89 -3.86 1.10
CA SER A 353 10.07 -3.03 1.27
C SER A 353 9.76 -1.83 2.17
N MET A 354 10.62 -1.63 3.17
CA MET A 354 10.37 -0.62 4.21
C MET A 354 10.67 0.81 3.75
N GLY A 355 11.33 0.97 2.61
CA GLY A 355 11.70 2.27 2.06
C GLY A 355 13.03 2.22 1.30
N ASN A 356 13.51 3.40 0.93
CA ASN A 356 14.74 3.61 0.18
C ASN A 356 15.65 4.60 0.92
N GLU A 357 16.95 4.47 0.75
CA GLU A 357 18.02 5.41 1.10
C GLU A 357 17.76 6.32 2.31
N SER A 358 17.44 5.70 3.44
CA SER A 358 17.11 6.41 4.70
C SER A 358 18.02 6.02 5.87
N ALA A 359 19.12 5.33 5.61
CA ALA A 359 19.93 4.68 6.62
C ALA A 359 19.11 3.66 7.45
N TYR A 360 19.58 3.24 8.62
CA TYR A 360 18.92 2.22 9.43
C TYR A 360 18.90 2.61 10.90
N GLY A 361 17.77 2.37 11.55
CA GLY A 361 17.61 2.64 12.96
C GLY A 361 16.31 2.11 13.54
N CYS A 362 16.01 2.53 14.76
CA CYS A 362 14.90 2.03 15.58
C CYS A 362 13.52 2.16 14.89
N THR A 363 13.32 3.18 14.04
CA THR A 363 12.05 3.40 13.36
C THR A 363 11.76 2.30 12.34
N PHE A 364 12.78 1.83 11.61
CA PHE A 364 12.67 0.73 10.66
C PHE A 364 12.55 -0.63 11.36
N GLU A 365 13.18 -0.81 12.52
CA GLU A 365 13.02 -2.02 13.32
C GLU A 365 11.57 -2.20 13.77
N GLU A 366 10.93 -1.12 14.24
CA GLU A 366 9.52 -1.14 14.63
C GLU A 366 8.58 -1.38 13.45
N ALA A 367 8.81 -0.71 12.31
CA ALA A 367 8.04 -0.91 11.09
C ALA A 367 8.15 -2.36 10.58
N LEU A 368 9.35 -2.93 10.62
CA LEU A 368 9.62 -4.31 10.24
C LEU A 368 8.92 -5.31 11.18
N ALA A 369 9.02 -5.10 12.50
CA ALA A 369 8.36 -5.95 13.48
C ALA A 369 6.85 -5.97 13.28
N TRP A 370 6.24 -4.79 13.08
CA TRP A 370 4.81 -4.67 12.77
C TRP A 370 4.46 -5.42 11.49
N THR A 371 5.23 -5.25 10.40
CA THR A 371 4.96 -5.87 9.11
C THR A 371 4.99 -7.39 9.19
N LYS A 372 6.00 -7.97 9.84
CA LYS A 372 6.12 -9.42 10.04
C LYS A 372 4.99 -10.00 10.89
N GLN A 373 4.54 -9.27 11.89
CA GLN A 373 3.41 -9.68 12.70
C GLN A 373 2.09 -9.61 11.92
N PHE A 374 1.88 -8.56 11.14
CA PHE A 374 0.64 -8.36 10.39
C PHE A 374 0.52 -9.33 9.21
N ASP A 375 1.60 -9.48 8.43
CA ASP A 375 1.64 -10.35 7.25
C ASP A 375 2.89 -11.25 7.22
N PRO A 376 2.83 -12.41 7.86
CA PRO A 376 3.92 -13.39 7.84
C PRO A 376 4.01 -14.18 6.52
N THR A 377 3.13 -13.94 5.54
CA THR A 377 3.05 -14.71 4.29
C THR A 377 3.94 -14.15 3.17
N ARG A 378 4.60 -13.01 3.42
CA ARG A 378 5.49 -12.34 2.48
C ARG A 378 6.85 -12.07 3.12
N LEU A 379 7.85 -11.90 2.25
CA LEU A 379 9.18 -11.50 2.68
C LEU A 379 9.21 -10.01 3.03
N THR A 380 10.20 -9.61 3.81
CA THR A 380 10.48 -8.21 4.10
C THR A 380 11.87 -7.83 3.61
N HIS A 381 12.02 -6.60 3.17
CA HIS A 381 13.26 -6.06 2.61
C HIS A 381 13.47 -4.62 3.06
N TYR A 382 14.72 -4.24 3.26
CA TYR A 382 15.14 -2.85 3.33
C TYR A 382 16.59 -2.74 2.85
N GLU A 383 16.85 -1.92 1.83
CA GLU A 383 18.14 -1.92 1.13
C GLU A 383 19.28 -1.37 2.01
N SER A 384 19.03 -0.33 2.82
CA SER A 384 20.06 0.27 3.69
C SER A 384 20.37 -0.55 4.95
N ALA A 385 19.67 -1.64 5.21
CA ALA A 385 19.93 -2.53 6.33
C ALA A 385 21.23 -3.32 6.20
N GLN A 386 21.81 -3.41 5.02
CA GLN A 386 23.03 -4.15 4.73
C GLN A 386 24.24 -3.79 5.63
N TYR A 387 24.21 -2.62 6.25
CA TYR A 387 25.28 -2.15 7.13
C TYR A 387 25.14 -2.62 8.59
N HIS A 388 23.94 -3.07 8.98
CA HIS A 388 23.63 -3.38 10.38
C HIS A 388 22.99 -4.75 10.57
N SER A 389 22.21 -5.24 9.61
CA SER A 389 21.55 -6.55 9.73
C SER A 389 21.16 -7.10 8.35
N CYS A 390 20.90 -8.41 8.31
CA CYS A 390 20.29 -9.03 7.13
C CYS A 390 18.78 -9.13 7.35
N LEU A 391 17.99 -8.33 6.64
CA LEU A 391 16.53 -8.25 6.81
C LEU A 391 15.74 -9.12 5.83
N LEU A 392 16.39 -9.86 4.93
CA LEU A 392 15.71 -10.81 4.06
C LEU A 392 15.47 -12.13 4.82
N TYR A 393 14.58 -12.10 5.82
CA TYR A 393 14.22 -13.27 6.59
C TYR A 393 12.72 -13.58 6.49
N THR A 394 12.45 -14.86 6.40
CA THR A 394 11.13 -15.42 6.69
C THR A 394 10.92 -15.53 8.21
N SER A 395 9.68 -15.69 8.64
CA SER A 395 9.28 -15.85 10.04
C SER A 395 9.95 -17.01 10.78
N ASP A 396 10.61 -17.93 10.08
CA ASP A 396 11.18 -19.17 10.62
C ASP A 396 12.70 -19.10 10.86
N ALA A 397 13.33 -17.97 10.62
CA ALA A 397 14.75 -17.76 10.96
C ALA A 397 14.85 -17.14 12.35
N ALA A 398 14.55 -17.92 13.39
CA ALA A 398 14.89 -17.61 14.76
C ALA A 398 16.31 -18.13 15.07
#